data_2505776f84225fdc304e18fd4e06c5b2
#
_entry.id   2505776f84225fdc304e18fd4e06c5b2
#
_cell.length_a   1.000
_cell.length_b   1.000
_cell.length_c   1.000
_cell.angle_alpha   90.00
_cell.angle_beta   90.00
_cell.angle_gamma   90.00
#
_symmetry.space_group_name_H-M   'P 1'
#
loop_
_entity.id
_entity.type
_entity.pdbx_description
1 polymer ?
#
loop_
_entity_poly.entity_id
_entity_poly.type
_entity_poly.pdbx_seq_one_letter_code
_entity_poly.pdbx_strand_id
1 'polypeptide(L)'
;MCKDFFIDTYQVILAKSFGADCILIILSAIDKMLANDLNISTLIEVHSENEAETALYFEKSLIGINNRNLKTLEISLNTSVKLSKILNSHRNPLICESGIYSAENIKFIVKNANIHNFLIGESLLKSHDIGSKLKDFAEINL
;
A
#
# COMPACT_ATOMS: atom_id res chain seq x y z
N MET A 1 -8.54 -6.11 -5.76
CA MET A 1 -7.84 -4.83 -5.97
C MET A 1 -7.12 -4.84 -7.31
N CYS A 2 -7.20 -3.78 -8.09
CA CYS A 2 -6.39 -3.58 -9.30
C CYS A 2 -5.17 -2.70 -8.94
N LYS A 3 -3.97 -3.27 -9.03
CA LYS A 3 -2.69 -2.59 -8.79
C LYS A 3 -1.98 -2.42 -10.13
N ASP A 4 -2.04 -1.21 -10.66
CA ASP A 4 -1.42 -0.84 -11.93
C ASP A 4 -1.02 0.65 -11.88
N PHE A 5 -0.31 1.13 -12.89
CA PHE A 5 -0.03 2.55 -13.07
C PHE A 5 -1.22 3.22 -13.76
N PHE A 6 -2.08 3.82 -12.97
CA PHE A 6 -3.21 4.58 -13.48
C PHE A 6 -2.72 5.97 -13.93
N ILE A 7 -2.77 6.23 -15.22
CA ILE A 7 -2.36 7.50 -15.85
C ILE A 7 -3.51 8.15 -16.62
N ASP A 8 -4.64 7.47 -16.76
CA ASP A 8 -5.82 7.94 -17.46
C ASP A 8 -7.10 7.50 -16.73
N THR A 9 -8.10 8.35 -16.74
CA THR A 9 -9.41 8.08 -16.11
C THR A 9 -10.12 6.87 -16.71
N TYR A 10 -9.89 6.58 -18.00
CA TYR A 10 -10.41 5.39 -18.66
C TYR A 10 -9.98 4.10 -17.96
N GLN A 11 -8.76 4.03 -17.42
CA GLN A 11 -8.27 2.86 -16.70
C GLN A 11 -9.09 2.59 -15.41
N VAL A 12 -9.61 3.63 -14.76
CA VAL A 12 -10.49 3.48 -13.59
C VAL A 12 -11.82 2.82 -13.99
N ILE A 13 -12.40 3.27 -15.11
CA ILE A 13 -13.63 2.69 -15.66
C ILE A 13 -13.39 1.23 -16.07
N LEU A 14 -12.27 0.96 -16.70
CA LEU A 14 -11.88 -0.39 -17.12
C LEU A 14 -11.69 -1.32 -15.92
N ALA A 15 -10.96 -0.87 -14.88
CA ALA A 15 -10.81 -1.63 -13.64
C ALA A 15 -12.16 -1.97 -13.00
N LYS A 16 -13.08 -1.00 -12.98
CA LYS A 16 -14.46 -1.23 -12.49
C LYS A 16 -15.21 -2.25 -13.32
N SER A 17 -15.12 -2.20 -14.65
CA SER A 17 -15.79 -3.14 -15.56
C SER A 17 -15.33 -4.59 -15.36
N PHE A 18 -14.08 -4.79 -14.93
CA PHE A 18 -13.52 -6.08 -14.53
C PHE A 18 -13.80 -6.47 -13.07
N GLY A 19 -14.64 -5.72 -12.36
CA GLY A 19 -15.06 -6.04 -10.99
C GLY A 19 -14.06 -5.65 -9.91
N ALA A 20 -13.20 -4.65 -10.16
CA ALA A 20 -12.33 -4.14 -9.11
C ALA A 20 -13.11 -3.36 -8.04
N ASP A 21 -12.92 -3.70 -6.77
CA ASP A 21 -13.48 -2.99 -5.61
C ASP A 21 -12.52 -1.91 -5.09
N CYS A 22 -11.25 -2.01 -5.42
CA CYS A 22 -10.21 -1.08 -5.02
C CYS A 22 -9.18 -0.90 -6.14
N ILE A 23 -8.69 0.32 -6.32
CA ILE A 23 -7.57 0.65 -7.19
C ILE A 23 -6.43 1.27 -6.38
N LEU A 24 -5.19 1.02 -6.81
CA LEU A 24 -4.01 1.67 -6.26
C LEU A 24 -3.68 2.89 -7.11
N ILE A 25 -3.54 4.05 -6.47
CA ILE A 25 -3.21 5.32 -7.12
C ILE A 25 -1.89 5.85 -6.54
N ILE A 26 -0.90 6.07 -7.40
CA ILE A 26 0.28 6.84 -7.04
C ILE A 26 -0.14 8.32 -7.01
N LEU A 27 0.15 9.01 -5.92
CA LEU A 27 -0.42 10.32 -5.57
C LEU A 27 -0.35 11.38 -6.68
N SER A 28 0.58 11.25 -7.62
CA SER A 28 0.82 12.23 -8.68
C SER A 28 -0.04 12.08 -9.94
N ALA A 29 -0.94 11.08 -10.03
CA ALA A 29 -1.37 10.60 -11.34
C ALA A 29 -2.85 10.77 -11.72
N ILE A 30 -3.88 10.79 -10.83
CA ILE A 30 -5.28 10.66 -11.30
C ILE A 30 -6.31 11.45 -10.49
N ASP A 31 -7.37 11.87 -11.20
CA ASP A 31 -8.58 12.47 -10.65
C ASP A 31 -9.34 11.47 -9.74
N LYS A 32 -9.29 11.75 -8.46
CA LYS A 32 -9.90 10.97 -7.38
C LYS A 32 -11.44 11.05 -7.40
N MET A 33 -12.04 12.06 -8.01
CA MET A 33 -13.49 12.23 -8.04
C MET A 33 -14.14 11.07 -8.78
N LEU A 34 -13.55 10.63 -9.89
CA LEU A 34 -14.11 9.53 -10.68
C LEU A 34 -14.16 8.20 -9.91
N ALA A 35 -13.16 7.90 -9.09
CA ALA A 35 -13.16 6.68 -8.28
C ALA A 35 -14.31 6.69 -7.26
N ASN A 36 -14.58 7.83 -6.63
CA ASN A 36 -15.70 7.99 -5.72
C ASN A 36 -17.05 7.83 -6.44
N ASP A 37 -17.20 8.44 -7.62
CA ASP A 37 -18.44 8.37 -8.42
C ASP A 37 -18.75 6.92 -8.86
N LEU A 38 -17.73 6.12 -9.11
CA LEU A 38 -17.85 4.72 -9.46
C LEU A 38 -17.95 3.77 -8.24
N ASN A 39 -17.94 4.32 -7.02
CA ASN A 39 -17.94 3.57 -5.77
C ASN A 39 -16.80 2.52 -5.74
N ILE A 40 -15.59 2.97 -6.03
CA ILE A 40 -14.35 2.19 -5.93
C ILE A 40 -13.52 2.75 -4.79
N SER A 41 -13.07 1.86 -3.89
CA SER A 41 -12.11 2.24 -2.85
C SER A 41 -10.76 2.61 -3.47
N THR A 42 -10.07 3.58 -2.88
CA THR A 42 -8.74 4.01 -3.34
C THR A 42 -7.68 3.69 -2.29
N LEU A 43 -6.57 3.14 -2.74
CA LEU A 43 -5.33 2.99 -1.98
C LEU A 43 -4.32 3.99 -2.57
N ILE A 44 -3.98 5.03 -1.81
CA ILE A 44 -3.02 6.05 -2.23
C ILE A 44 -1.63 5.62 -1.79
N GLU A 45 -0.75 5.41 -2.75
CA GLU A 45 0.64 5.01 -2.51
C GLU A 45 1.53 6.24 -2.32
N VAL A 46 2.32 6.24 -1.24
CA VAL A 46 3.26 7.31 -0.88
C VAL A 46 4.67 6.76 -0.66
N HIS A 47 5.70 7.55 -1.05
CA HIS A 47 7.11 7.19 -0.97
C HIS A 47 7.96 8.25 -0.24
N SER A 48 7.43 9.45 -0.05
CA SER A 48 8.14 10.61 0.52
C SER A 48 7.31 11.34 1.57
N GLU A 49 7.98 12.19 2.36
CA GLU A 49 7.32 13.01 3.37
C GLU A 49 6.29 13.96 2.75
N ASN A 50 6.64 14.63 1.66
CA ASN A 50 5.72 15.55 0.97
C ASN A 50 4.48 14.83 0.45
N GLU A 51 4.64 13.59 -0.06
CA GLU A 51 3.51 12.77 -0.48
C GLU A 51 2.66 12.32 0.72
N ALA A 52 3.29 11.96 1.85
CA ALA A 52 2.57 11.59 3.06
C ALA A 52 1.74 12.77 3.62
N GLU A 53 2.32 13.98 3.68
CA GLU A 53 1.60 15.20 4.08
C GLU A 53 0.41 15.49 3.16
N THR A 54 0.62 15.35 1.84
CA THR A 54 -0.45 15.52 0.86
C THR A 54 -1.53 14.46 1.00
N ALA A 55 -1.14 13.22 1.32
CA ALA A 55 -2.09 12.11 1.48
C ALA A 55 -3.05 12.31 2.67
N LEU A 56 -2.69 13.09 3.68
CA LEU A 56 -3.59 13.43 4.80
C LEU A 56 -4.88 14.13 4.37
N TYR A 57 -4.88 14.84 3.24
CA TYR A 57 -6.09 15.47 2.70
C TYR A 57 -7.08 14.45 2.10
N PHE A 58 -6.71 13.19 2.02
CA PHE A 58 -7.52 12.14 1.41
C PHE A 58 -8.15 11.21 2.46
N GLU A 59 -8.95 11.76 3.35
CA GLU A 59 -9.51 11.11 4.54
C GLU A 59 -10.28 9.80 4.27
N LYS A 60 -10.89 9.64 3.09
CA LYS A 60 -11.68 8.46 2.73
C LYS A 60 -10.87 7.33 2.10
N SER A 61 -9.62 7.61 1.70
CA SER A 61 -8.75 6.63 1.04
C SER A 61 -7.95 5.83 2.06
N LEU A 62 -7.56 4.62 1.69
CA LEU A 62 -6.47 3.92 2.36
C LEU A 62 -5.14 4.56 1.96
N ILE A 63 -4.14 4.51 2.82
CA ILE A 63 -2.78 4.97 2.49
C ILE A 63 -1.82 3.80 2.57
N GLY A 64 -1.12 3.56 1.46
CA GLY A 64 -0.04 2.59 1.34
C GLY A 64 1.31 3.28 1.41
N ILE A 65 2.18 2.83 2.32
CA ILE A 65 3.56 3.28 2.37
C ILE A 65 4.42 2.28 1.63
N ASN A 66 4.93 2.69 0.45
CA ASN A 66 5.78 1.83 -0.34
C ASN A 66 7.26 1.99 0.08
N ASN A 67 7.81 0.91 0.62
CA ASN A 67 9.21 0.85 1.04
C ASN A 67 10.20 0.77 -0.12
N ARG A 68 9.72 0.58 -1.36
CA ARG A 68 10.56 0.56 -2.56
C ARG A 68 10.61 1.95 -3.17
N ASN A 69 11.81 2.49 -3.30
CA ASN A 69 12.04 3.68 -4.10
C ASN A 69 11.84 3.35 -5.59
N LEU A 70 10.88 3.98 -6.26
CA LEU A 70 10.57 3.67 -7.66
C LEU A 70 11.64 4.13 -8.65
N LYS A 71 12.58 5.01 -8.23
CA LYS A 71 13.69 5.49 -9.09
C LYS A 71 14.93 4.61 -8.97
N THR A 72 15.31 4.23 -7.72
CA THR A 72 16.53 3.45 -7.46
C THR A 72 16.26 1.96 -7.29
N LEU A 73 15.00 1.57 -7.10
CA LEU A 73 14.52 0.24 -6.76
C LEU A 73 15.02 -0.28 -5.39
N GLU A 74 15.70 0.54 -4.63
CA GLU A 74 16.12 0.22 -3.27
C GLU A 74 14.92 0.07 -2.33
N ILE A 75 15.02 -0.86 -1.38
CA ILE A 75 13.97 -1.15 -0.41
C ILE A 75 14.49 -0.82 0.99
N SER A 76 13.70 -0.03 1.74
CA SER A 76 14.00 0.28 3.14
C SER A 76 12.72 0.29 3.98
N LEU A 77 12.62 -0.63 4.94
CA LEU A 77 11.50 -0.65 5.90
C LEU A 77 11.45 0.59 6.79
N ASN A 78 12.55 1.32 6.91
CA ASN A 78 12.59 2.59 7.63
C ASN A 78 11.71 3.67 6.97
N THR A 79 11.38 3.53 5.68
CA THR A 79 10.39 4.40 5.01
C THR A 79 9.04 4.33 5.73
N SER A 80 8.53 3.12 5.98
CA SER A 80 7.29 2.93 6.75
C SER A 80 7.40 3.49 8.16
N VAL A 81 8.52 3.28 8.85
CA VAL A 81 8.73 3.82 10.21
C VAL A 81 8.73 5.35 10.23
N LYS A 82 9.29 5.98 9.21
CA LYS A 82 9.37 7.44 9.10
C LYS A 82 8.01 8.04 8.73
N LEU A 83 7.40 7.54 7.67
CA LEU A 83 6.16 8.10 7.14
C LEU A 83 4.94 7.80 8.02
N SER A 84 4.91 6.69 8.75
CA SER A 84 3.83 6.39 9.69
C SER A 84 3.68 7.45 10.79
N LYS A 85 4.77 8.13 11.17
CA LYS A 85 4.74 9.22 12.16
C LYS A 85 4.02 10.46 11.64
N ILE A 86 4.15 10.75 10.35
CA ILE A 86 3.45 11.86 9.67
C ILE A 86 1.97 11.49 9.52
N LEU A 87 1.70 10.24 9.15
CA LEU A 87 0.36 9.73 8.86
C LEU A 87 -0.42 9.26 10.10
N ASN A 88 0.10 9.47 11.31
CA ASN A 88 -0.51 8.95 12.55
C ASN A 88 -1.91 9.52 12.83
N SER A 89 -2.26 10.68 12.27
CA SER A 89 -3.59 11.31 12.38
C SER A 89 -4.58 10.82 11.32
N HIS A 90 -4.14 10.00 10.35
CA HIS A 90 -5.02 9.48 9.32
C HIS A 90 -6.03 8.48 9.90
N ARG A 91 -7.32 8.60 9.52
CA ARG A 91 -8.41 7.81 10.13
C ARG A 91 -8.42 6.35 9.73
N ASN A 92 -8.05 6.06 8.47
CA ASN A 92 -8.04 4.71 7.96
C ASN A 92 -6.71 4.01 8.27
N PRO A 93 -6.70 2.67 8.38
CA PRO A 93 -5.48 1.92 8.60
C PRO A 93 -4.43 2.19 7.50
N LEU A 94 -3.16 2.29 7.91
CA LEU A 94 -2.04 2.34 6.99
C LEU A 94 -1.71 0.94 6.48
N ILE A 95 -1.20 0.85 5.26
CA ILE A 95 -0.77 -0.40 4.62
C ILE A 95 0.73 -0.29 4.33
N CYS A 96 1.51 -1.27 4.80
CA CYS A 96 2.93 -1.39 4.48
C CYS A 96 3.09 -2.17 3.17
N GLU A 97 3.77 -1.57 2.20
CA GLU A 97 4.00 -2.17 0.89
C GLU A 97 5.49 -2.38 0.62
N SER A 98 5.82 -3.46 -0.05
CA SER A 98 7.19 -3.86 -0.42
C SER A 98 8.11 -4.15 0.77
N GLY A 99 9.09 -5.03 0.55
CA GLY A 99 10.13 -5.31 1.53
C GLY A 99 9.77 -6.31 2.62
N ILE A 100 8.60 -6.93 2.55
CA ILE A 100 8.19 -7.97 3.51
C ILE A 100 8.56 -9.34 2.95
N TYR A 101 9.66 -9.90 3.46
CA TYR A 101 10.21 -11.18 3.05
C TYR A 101 10.14 -12.25 4.15
N SER A 102 10.00 -11.84 5.42
CA SER A 102 10.00 -12.74 6.57
C SER A 102 9.08 -12.23 7.70
N ALA A 103 8.79 -13.10 8.66
CA ALA A 103 8.06 -12.78 9.89
C ALA A 103 8.72 -11.65 10.70
N GLU A 104 10.07 -11.60 10.70
CA GLU A 104 10.83 -10.56 11.39
C GLU A 104 10.57 -9.18 10.79
N ASN A 105 10.40 -9.08 9.44
CA ASN A 105 10.04 -7.83 8.80
C ASN A 105 8.66 -7.33 9.25
N ILE A 106 7.69 -8.24 9.37
CA ILE A 106 6.35 -7.91 9.89
C ILE A 106 6.44 -7.42 11.34
N LYS A 107 7.11 -8.19 12.21
CA LYS A 107 7.34 -7.79 13.62
C LYS A 107 8.03 -6.44 13.75
N PHE A 108 9.03 -6.19 12.90
CA PHE A 108 9.72 -4.90 12.85
C PHE A 108 8.77 -3.75 12.54
N ILE A 109 7.93 -3.89 11.52
CA ILE A 109 6.96 -2.86 11.11
C ILE A 109 5.89 -2.65 12.18
N VAL A 110 5.32 -3.72 12.72
CA VAL A 110 4.32 -3.61 13.81
C VAL A 110 4.91 -2.86 15.00
N LYS A 111 6.10 -3.26 15.45
CA LYS A 111 6.75 -2.65 16.62
C LYS A 111 7.13 -1.19 16.43
N ASN A 112 7.63 -0.80 15.24
CA ASN A 112 8.26 0.52 15.04
C ASN A 112 7.37 1.52 14.30
N ALA A 113 6.37 1.05 13.53
CA ALA A 113 5.47 1.87 12.75
C ALA A 113 3.99 1.74 13.15
N ASN A 114 3.65 0.77 14.02
CA ASN A 114 2.27 0.43 14.40
C ASN A 114 1.36 0.16 13.19
N ILE A 115 1.90 -0.48 12.14
CA ILE A 115 1.16 -0.86 10.93
C ILE A 115 0.92 -2.37 10.98
N HIS A 116 -0.36 -2.77 10.86
CA HIS A 116 -0.82 -4.16 10.95
C HIS A 116 -1.36 -4.69 9.61
N ASN A 117 -1.40 -3.87 8.58
CA ASN A 117 -1.88 -4.25 7.26
C ASN A 117 -0.73 -4.25 6.25
N PHE A 118 -0.67 -5.29 5.43
CA PHE A 118 0.46 -5.52 4.53
C PHE A 118 -0.04 -5.84 3.13
N LEU A 119 0.60 -5.27 2.12
CA LEU A 119 0.43 -5.63 0.72
C LEU A 119 1.69 -6.36 0.25
N ILE A 120 1.59 -7.69 0.11
CA ILE A 120 2.70 -8.58 -0.16
C ILE A 120 2.45 -9.33 -1.47
N GLY A 121 3.32 -9.16 -2.44
CA GLY A 121 3.27 -9.88 -3.71
C GLY A 121 4.57 -10.63 -3.99
N GLU A 122 5.67 -9.90 -4.15
CA GLU A 122 6.95 -10.43 -4.62
C GLU A 122 7.45 -11.62 -3.82
N SER A 123 7.47 -11.53 -2.48
CA SER A 123 8.00 -12.59 -1.64
C SER A 123 7.13 -13.86 -1.63
N LEU A 124 5.82 -13.71 -1.84
CA LEU A 124 4.92 -14.84 -2.01
C LEU A 124 5.13 -15.51 -3.37
N LEU A 125 5.16 -14.72 -4.45
CA LEU A 125 5.32 -15.25 -5.82
C LEU A 125 6.68 -15.90 -6.06
N LYS A 126 7.73 -15.48 -5.34
CA LYS A 126 9.07 -16.08 -5.38
C LYS A 126 9.21 -17.30 -4.47
N SER A 127 8.21 -17.62 -3.65
CA SER A 127 8.26 -18.79 -2.78
C SER A 127 8.02 -20.08 -3.57
N HIS A 128 8.73 -21.15 -3.22
CA HIS A 128 8.43 -22.50 -3.76
C HIS A 128 7.06 -23.00 -3.32
N ASP A 129 6.61 -22.61 -2.12
CA ASP A 129 5.28 -22.92 -1.59
C ASP A 129 4.63 -21.63 -1.06
N ILE A 130 3.75 -21.08 -1.90
CA ILE A 130 3.00 -19.84 -1.58
C ILE A 130 2.08 -20.05 -0.39
N GLY A 131 1.44 -21.24 -0.30
CA GLY A 131 0.49 -21.55 0.77
C GLY A 131 1.16 -21.59 2.14
N SER A 132 2.28 -22.32 2.24
CA SER A 132 3.09 -22.36 3.45
C SER A 132 3.60 -20.99 3.85
N LYS A 133 4.14 -20.22 2.89
CA LYS A 133 4.63 -18.86 3.14
C LYS A 133 3.54 -17.92 3.63
N LEU A 134 2.36 -18.00 3.06
CA LEU A 134 1.22 -17.18 3.49
C LEU A 134 0.77 -17.54 4.90
N LYS A 135 0.75 -18.84 5.22
CA LYS A 135 0.43 -19.34 6.57
C LYS A 135 1.44 -18.83 7.59
N ASP A 136 2.74 -18.89 7.29
CA ASP A 136 3.80 -18.35 8.16
C ASP A 136 3.58 -16.86 8.48
N PHE A 137 3.11 -16.08 7.49
CA PHE A 137 2.81 -14.67 7.71
C PHE A 137 1.51 -14.42 8.49
N ALA A 138 0.49 -15.28 8.32
CA ALA A 138 -0.80 -15.13 8.98
C ALA A 138 -0.78 -15.57 10.45
N GLU A 139 0.09 -16.51 10.81
CA GLU A 139 0.18 -17.11 12.15
C GLU A 139 1.23 -16.41 13.04
N ILE A 140 1.74 -15.24 12.64
CA ILE A 140 2.71 -14.49 13.44
C ILE A 140 2.07 -14.02 14.73
N ASN A 141 2.64 -14.43 15.87
CA ASN A 141 2.33 -13.85 17.16
C ASN A 141 2.98 -12.45 17.26
N LEU A 142 2.15 -11.42 17.23
CA LEU A 142 2.53 -9.99 17.27
C LEU A 142 2.44 -9.45 18.68
#